data_4536c56037e8a464b022cdd23cdda895
#
_entry.id   4536c56037e8a464b022cdd23cdda895
#
_cell.length_a   1.000
_cell.length_b   1.000
_cell.length_c   1.000
_cell.angle_alpha   90.00
_cell.angle_beta   90.00
_cell.angle_gamma   90.00
#
_symmetry.space_group_name_H-M   'P 1'
#
loop_
_entity.id
_entity.type
_entity.pdbx_description
1 polymer ?
#
loop_
_entity_poly.entity_id
_entity_poly.type
_entity_poly.pdbx_seq_one_letter_code
_entity_poly.pdbx_strand_id
1 'polypeptide(L)'
;MFDFEHKFYTSKKHSSSHLGHPLADIHSKDDEQIIGEYSLDPRMNFIAILPGSRESEINHMMPTYIDFMKLQIKSDLNTFFLIPVADDAAKLNIENHLSKVNLPFLIKKDATKDFLSLSKKSVITSGTASLEAALLNAGPVICYKTNPINFSIISSMLKVEFIGLPNLLLKKEAYPELLQAKCTGNLIFDVMHSHHFEDFSHDLKLALKGDGFAETASKILNLN
;
A
#
# COMPACT_ATOMS: atom_id res chain seq x y z
N MET A 1 -16.66 -0.18 -4.74
CA MET A 1 -16.99 -1.46 -4.10
C MET A 1 -16.29 -2.57 -4.87
N PHE A 2 -15.78 -3.58 -4.18
CA PHE A 2 -15.11 -4.72 -4.82
C PHE A 2 -16.11 -5.80 -5.21
N ASP A 3 -15.80 -6.63 -6.23
CA ASP A 3 -16.66 -7.72 -6.69
C ASP A 3 -17.03 -8.71 -5.57
N PHE A 4 -16.10 -9.00 -4.65
CA PHE A 4 -16.39 -9.89 -3.52
C PHE A 4 -17.41 -9.29 -2.55
N GLU A 5 -17.45 -7.98 -2.36
CA GLU A 5 -18.47 -7.30 -1.55
C GLU A 5 -19.83 -7.36 -2.24
N HIS A 6 -19.87 -7.12 -3.56
CA HIS A 6 -21.09 -7.28 -4.37
C HIS A 6 -21.66 -8.69 -4.23
N LYS A 7 -20.82 -9.72 -4.40
CA LYS A 7 -21.24 -11.12 -4.23
C LYS A 7 -21.73 -11.41 -2.82
N PHE A 8 -21.08 -10.86 -1.79
CA PHE A 8 -21.52 -11.00 -0.39
C PHE A 8 -22.90 -10.40 -0.18
N TYR A 9 -23.15 -9.16 -0.60
CA TYR A 9 -24.45 -8.52 -0.45
C TYR A 9 -25.54 -9.24 -1.23
N THR A 10 -25.27 -9.66 -2.46
CA THR A 10 -26.22 -10.45 -3.27
C THR A 10 -26.56 -11.77 -2.61
N SER A 11 -25.59 -12.47 -2.01
CA SER A 11 -25.83 -13.71 -1.25
C SER A 11 -26.74 -13.51 -0.03
N LYS A 12 -26.77 -12.29 0.51
CA LYS A 12 -27.65 -11.89 1.61
C LYS A 12 -28.99 -11.31 1.11
N LYS A 13 -29.32 -11.48 -0.17
CA LYS A 13 -30.54 -10.98 -0.80
C LYS A 13 -30.67 -9.45 -0.82
N HIS A 14 -29.55 -8.72 -0.75
CA HIS A 14 -29.53 -7.28 -0.96
C HIS A 14 -29.26 -6.98 -2.44
N SER A 15 -30.02 -6.03 -2.99
CA SER A 15 -29.73 -5.50 -4.32
C SER A 15 -28.43 -4.70 -4.27
N SER A 16 -27.48 -5.02 -5.13
CA SER A 16 -26.20 -4.32 -5.22
C SER A 16 -25.72 -4.33 -6.67
N SER A 17 -24.87 -3.39 -7.04
CA SER A 17 -24.21 -3.31 -8.35
C SER A 17 -22.72 -3.08 -8.15
N HIS A 18 -21.91 -3.69 -9.02
CA HIS A 18 -20.47 -3.55 -9.03
C HIS A 18 -20.05 -2.45 -10.00
N LEU A 19 -20.02 -1.21 -9.54
CA LEU A 19 -19.64 -0.03 -10.33
C LEU A 19 -18.21 -0.10 -10.89
N GLY A 20 -17.32 -0.83 -10.22
CA GLY A 20 -15.87 -0.79 -10.38
C GLY A 20 -15.19 0.08 -9.32
N HIS A 21 -13.88 0.11 -9.37
CA HIS A 21 -13.07 0.87 -8.42
C HIS A 21 -12.24 1.94 -9.14
N PRO A 22 -12.15 3.18 -8.62
CA PRO A 22 -11.41 4.27 -9.30
C PRO A 22 -9.95 3.95 -9.61
N LEU A 23 -9.31 3.08 -8.81
CA LEU A 23 -7.94 2.64 -9.04
C LEU A 23 -7.75 1.76 -10.28
N ALA A 24 -8.83 1.29 -10.93
CA ALA A 24 -8.72 0.55 -12.19
C ALA A 24 -8.03 1.37 -13.29
N ASP A 25 -8.21 2.69 -13.25
CA ASP A 25 -7.66 3.64 -14.22
C ASP A 25 -6.49 4.47 -13.64
N ILE A 26 -5.76 3.89 -12.67
CA ILE A 26 -4.59 4.58 -12.12
C ILE A 26 -3.47 4.65 -13.17
N HIS A 27 -2.93 5.85 -13.36
CA HIS A 27 -1.80 6.12 -14.25
C HIS A 27 -0.73 6.91 -13.49
N SER A 28 0.53 6.65 -13.79
CA SER A 28 1.67 7.41 -13.28
C SER A 28 2.01 8.59 -14.21
N LYS A 29 2.69 9.59 -13.66
CA LYS A 29 3.50 10.54 -14.43
C LYS A 29 4.78 9.82 -14.90
N ASP A 30 5.49 10.43 -15.85
CA ASP A 30 6.83 9.96 -16.22
C ASP A 30 7.82 10.19 -15.07
N ASP A 31 8.76 9.25 -14.90
CA ASP A 31 9.75 9.29 -13.82
C ASP A 31 10.57 10.59 -13.84
N GLU A 32 10.97 11.08 -15.03
CA GLU A 32 11.72 12.32 -15.18
C GLU A 32 10.94 13.55 -14.66
N GLN A 33 9.62 13.57 -14.88
CA GLN A 33 8.75 14.65 -14.37
C GLN A 33 8.70 14.62 -12.84
N ILE A 34 8.55 13.44 -12.24
CA ILE A 34 8.49 13.30 -10.78
C ILE A 34 9.84 13.66 -10.16
N ILE A 35 10.94 13.16 -10.72
CA ILE A 35 12.31 13.47 -10.28
C ILE A 35 12.55 14.99 -10.30
N GLY A 36 12.15 15.66 -11.38
CA GLY A 36 12.28 17.11 -11.51
C GLY A 36 11.41 17.87 -10.51
N GLU A 37 10.14 17.48 -10.34
CA GLU A 37 9.18 18.11 -9.43
C GLU A 37 9.66 18.09 -7.98
N TYR A 38 10.24 16.99 -7.55
CA TYR A 38 10.72 16.80 -6.17
C TYR A 38 12.22 17.04 -6.00
N SER A 39 12.94 17.46 -7.05
CA SER A 39 14.40 17.71 -7.05
C SER A 39 15.20 16.51 -6.52
N LEU A 40 14.83 15.30 -6.96
CA LEU A 40 15.46 14.04 -6.56
C LEU A 40 16.73 13.77 -7.41
N ASP A 41 17.68 13.01 -6.87
CA ASP A 41 18.83 12.53 -7.63
C ASP A 41 18.44 11.24 -8.39
N PRO A 42 18.43 11.22 -9.74
CA PRO A 42 18.00 10.06 -10.53
C PRO A 42 18.90 8.82 -10.37
N ARG A 43 20.07 8.99 -9.74
CA ARG A 43 20.99 7.88 -9.47
C ARG A 43 20.64 7.09 -8.21
N MET A 44 19.68 7.59 -7.41
CA MET A 44 19.26 6.94 -6.18
C MET A 44 18.27 5.79 -6.46
N ASN A 45 18.32 4.77 -5.62
CA ASN A 45 17.34 3.69 -5.57
C ASN A 45 16.19 4.09 -4.64
N PHE A 46 15.02 4.37 -5.20
CA PHE A 46 13.86 4.81 -4.41
C PHE A 46 13.09 3.64 -3.81
N ILE A 47 12.78 3.75 -2.52
CA ILE A 47 11.91 2.82 -1.79
C ILE A 47 10.82 3.64 -1.11
N ALA A 48 9.55 3.33 -1.39
CA ALA A 48 8.44 3.98 -0.74
C ALA A 48 8.13 3.37 0.63
N ILE A 49 7.91 4.22 1.64
CA ILE A 49 7.57 3.83 3.00
C ILE A 49 6.22 4.46 3.38
N LEU A 50 5.20 3.63 3.58
CA LEU A 50 3.85 4.06 3.90
C LEU A 50 3.42 3.51 5.28
N PRO A 51 3.66 4.26 6.37
CA PRO A 51 3.44 3.76 7.73
C PRO A 51 1.97 3.77 8.18
N GLY A 52 1.07 4.17 7.31
CA GLY A 52 -0.35 4.33 7.59
C GLY A 52 -0.78 5.79 7.59
N SER A 53 -2.08 6.02 7.75
CA SER A 53 -2.68 7.35 7.76
C SER A 53 -3.14 7.80 9.16
N ARG A 54 -3.31 6.86 10.10
CA ARG A 54 -3.74 7.17 11.47
C ARG A 54 -2.54 7.27 12.39
N GLU A 55 -2.61 8.17 13.35
CA GLU A 55 -1.55 8.36 14.36
C GLU A 55 -1.15 7.05 15.05
N SER A 56 -2.13 6.23 15.43
CA SER A 56 -1.88 4.93 16.06
C SER A 56 -1.15 3.95 15.14
N GLU A 57 -1.44 3.94 13.84
CA GLU A 57 -0.74 3.12 12.86
C GLU A 57 0.72 3.58 12.73
N ILE A 58 0.94 4.87 12.53
CA ILE A 58 2.28 5.48 12.41
C ILE A 58 3.12 5.13 13.65
N ASN A 59 2.59 5.34 14.85
CA ASN A 59 3.28 5.08 16.10
C ASN A 59 3.67 3.60 16.28
N HIS A 60 2.85 2.66 15.80
CA HIS A 60 3.15 1.23 15.88
C HIS A 60 4.13 0.76 14.78
N MET A 61 4.06 1.35 13.59
CA MET A 61 4.82 0.87 12.44
C MET A 61 6.18 1.53 12.28
N MET A 62 6.30 2.84 12.56
CA MET A 62 7.54 3.60 12.35
C MET A 62 8.78 3.01 13.03
N PRO A 63 8.74 2.51 14.28
CA PRO A 63 9.91 1.86 14.86
C PRO A 63 10.44 0.69 14.03
N THR A 64 9.55 -0.17 13.56
CA THR A 64 9.88 -1.32 12.71
C THR A 64 10.43 -0.88 11.34
N TYR A 65 9.83 0.15 10.76
CA TYR A 65 10.27 0.68 9.45
C TYR A 65 11.63 1.38 9.55
N ILE A 66 11.90 2.10 10.63
CA ILE A 66 13.22 2.70 10.89
C ILE A 66 14.30 1.61 11.02
N ASP A 67 14.00 0.50 11.67
CA ASP A 67 14.94 -0.61 11.76
C ASP A 67 15.22 -1.22 10.38
N PHE A 68 14.21 -1.40 9.55
CA PHE A 68 14.38 -1.80 8.14
C PHE A 68 15.21 -0.77 7.36
N MET A 69 14.86 0.52 7.44
CA MET A 69 15.57 1.59 6.72
C MET A 69 17.07 1.63 7.07
N LYS A 70 17.41 1.42 8.34
CA LYS A 70 18.81 1.34 8.77
C LYS A 70 19.55 0.15 8.16
N LEU A 71 18.91 -1.02 8.08
CA LEU A 71 19.48 -2.20 7.44
C LEU A 71 19.68 -1.98 5.94
N GLN A 72 18.69 -1.39 5.29
CA GLN A 72 18.72 -1.08 3.87
C GLN A 72 19.87 -0.14 3.51
N ILE A 73 20.06 0.95 4.25
CA ILE A 73 21.16 1.89 4.02
C ILE A 73 22.54 1.23 4.26
N LYS A 74 22.66 0.32 5.21
CA LYS A 74 23.90 -0.44 5.41
C LYS A 74 24.23 -1.36 4.22
N SER A 75 23.22 -1.88 3.55
CA SER A 75 23.35 -2.75 2.38
C SER A 75 23.56 -1.98 1.08
N ASP A 76 22.87 -0.86 0.93
CA ASP A 76 22.92 -0.01 -0.28
C ASP A 76 22.85 1.47 0.09
N LEU A 77 23.99 2.15 0.01
CA LEU A 77 24.12 3.58 0.32
C LEU A 77 23.41 4.49 -0.70
N ASN A 78 23.06 3.97 -1.88
CA ASN A 78 22.33 4.74 -2.88
C ASN A 78 20.80 4.66 -2.68
N THR A 79 20.32 4.05 -1.61
CA THR A 79 18.89 4.04 -1.30
C THR A 79 18.41 5.39 -0.78
N PHE A 80 17.24 5.84 -1.27
CA PHE A 80 16.54 7.03 -0.79
C PHE A 80 15.09 6.69 -0.50
N PHE A 81 14.58 7.10 0.67
CA PHE A 81 13.23 6.75 1.10
C PHE A 81 12.23 7.84 0.75
N LEU A 82 11.13 7.47 0.11
CA LEU A 82 10.03 8.34 -0.25
C LEU A 82 8.85 8.05 0.68
N ILE A 83 8.43 9.04 1.46
CA ILE A 83 7.40 8.86 2.51
C ILE A 83 6.23 9.79 2.23
N PRO A 84 5.19 9.31 1.50
CA PRO A 84 4.00 10.11 1.28
C PRO A 84 3.15 10.15 2.55
N VAL A 85 2.50 11.29 2.80
CA VAL A 85 1.62 11.51 3.94
C VAL A 85 0.29 12.12 3.50
N ALA A 86 -0.77 11.84 4.26
CA ALA A 86 -2.11 12.35 3.98
C ALA A 86 -2.28 13.81 4.44
N ASP A 87 -1.66 14.18 5.57
CA ASP A 87 -1.82 15.50 6.19
C ASP A 87 -0.57 15.94 6.97
N ASP A 88 -0.62 17.15 7.49
CA ASP A 88 0.51 17.75 8.20
C ASP A 88 0.71 17.15 9.61
N ALA A 89 -0.34 16.59 10.22
CA ALA A 89 -0.23 15.91 11.51
C ALA A 89 0.55 14.59 11.35
N ALA A 90 0.23 13.80 10.32
CA ALA A 90 0.98 12.60 9.97
C ALA A 90 2.45 12.94 9.63
N LYS A 91 2.69 14.03 8.88
CA LYS A 91 4.03 14.51 8.57
C LYS A 91 4.82 14.78 9.84
N LEU A 92 4.29 15.61 10.74
CA LEU A 92 4.96 15.97 11.99
C LEU A 92 5.25 14.73 12.86
N ASN A 93 4.31 13.80 12.94
CA ASN A 93 4.49 12.57 13.70
C ASN A 93 5.65 11.73 13.13
N ILE A 94 5.71 11.54 11.81
CA ILE A 94 6.79 10.80 11.16
C ILE A 94 8.13 11.51 11.30
N GLU A 95 8.18 12.84 11.15
CA GLU A 95 9.38 13.66 11.38
C GLU A 95 9.92 13.48 12.81
N ASN A 96 9.04 13.42 13.81
CA ASN A 96 9.42 13.17 15.20
C ASN A 96 10.08 11.79 15.39
N HIS A 97 9.56 10.75 14.73
CA HIS A 97 10.19 9.43 14.75
C HIS A 97 11.56 9.42 14.06
N LEU A 98 11.72 10.13 12.96
CA LEU A 98 12.95 10.17 12.17
C LEU A 98 13.99 11.16 12.70
N SER A 99 13.62 12.10 13.56
CA SER A 99 14.54 13.13 14.10
C SER A 99 15.79 12.58 14.81
N LYS A 100 15.73 11.33 15.29
CA LYS A 100 16.81 10.68 16.03
C LYS A 100 17.71 9.79 15.17
N VAL A 101 17.49 9.76 13.86
CA VAL A 101 18.21 8.92 12.92
C VAL A 101 18.68 9.73 11.72
N ASN A 102 19.87 9.40 11.22
CA ASN A 102 20.40 10.02 10.00
C ASN A 102 20.15 9.07 8.81
N LEU A 103 19.03 9.26 8.15
CA LEU A 103 18.61 8.48 6.99
C LEU A 103 18.25 9.44 5.82
N PRO A 104 18.53 9.08 4.58
CA PRO A 104 18.13 9.88 3.42
C PRO A 104 16.64 9.66 3.11
N PHE A 105 15.81 10.67 3.27
CA PHE A 105 14.38 10.58 2.98
C PHE A 105 13.77 11.90 2.53
N LEU A 106 12.64 11.81 1.88
CA LEU A 106 11.74 12.92 1.58
C LEU A 106 10.32 12.58 2.08
N ILE A 107 9.74 13.45 2.91
CA ILE A 107 8.34 13.37 3.32
C ILE A 107 7.55 14.42 2.53
N LYS A 108 6.48 13.99 1.86
CA LYS A 108 5.66 14.89 1.08
C LYS A 108 4.17 14.55 1.17
N LYS A 109 3.35 15.57 1.34
CA LYS A 109 1.90 15.46 1.33
C LYS A 109 1.38 15.22 -0.09
N ASP A 110 0.32 14.41 -0.20
CA ASP A 110 -0.39 14.11 -1.44
C ASP A 110 0.50 13.49 -2.56
N ALA A 111 1.65 12.91 -2.19
CA ALA A 111 2.64 12.37 -3.12
C ALA A 111 2.59 10.84 -3.27
N THR A 112 1.54 10.18 -2.76
CA THR A 112 1.47 8.69 -2.74
C THR A 112 1.68 8.10 -4.12
N LYS A 113 0.95 8.56 -5.10
CA LYS A 113 1.01 8.04 -6.47
C LYS A 113 2.38 8.27 -7.10
N ASP A 114 2.92 9.48 -7.00
CA ASP A 114 4.21 9.83 -7.58
C ASP A 114 5.35 9.02 -6.94
N PHE A 115 5.35 8.90 -5.61
CA PHE A 115 6.37 8.16 -4.88
C PHE A 115 6.32 6.65 -5.10
N LEU A 116 5.12 6.08 -5.20
CA LEU A 116 4.96 4.68 -5.58
C LEU A 116 5.40 4.42 -7.02
N SER A 117 5.13 5.33 -7.95
CA SER A 117 5.54 5.19 -9.36
C SER A 117 7.06 5.14 -9.52
N LEU A 118 7.80 5.98 -8.78
CA LEU A 118 9.27 5.97 -8.78
C LEU A 118 9.89 4.75 -8.07
N SER A 119 9.13 4.13 -7.17
CA SER A 119 9.67 3.08 -6.30
C SER A 119 9.45 1.70 -6.89
N LYS A 120 10.52 0.95 -7.15
CA LYS A 120 10.40 -0.46 -7.57
C LYS A 120 9.98 -1.40 -6.42
N LYS A 121 10.17 -0.95 -5.19
CA LYS A 121 9.84 -1.70 -3.96
C LYS A 121 9.25 -0.75 -2.93
N SER A 122 8.35 -1.26 -2.10
CA SER A 122 7.71 -0.46 -1.07
C SER A 122 7.41 -1.27 0.21
N VAL A 123 7.39 -0.59 1.34
CA VAL A 123 6.98 -1.15 2.64
C VAL A 123 5.73 -0.42 3.09
N ILE A 124 4.63 -1.15 3.23
CA ILE A 124 3.31 -0.53 3.34
C ILE A 124 2.52 -1.14 4.49
N THR A 125 1.98 -0.29 5.35
CA THR A 125 0.95 -0.71 6.30
C THR A 125 -0.33 -1.08 5.55
N SER A 126 -0.90 -2.25 5.87
CA SER A 126 -2.08 -2.79 5.17
C SER A 126 -3.21 -1.77 5.08
N GLY A 127 -3.76 -1.62 3.87
CA GLY A 127 -4.81 -0.68 3.51
C GLY A 127 -4.90 -0.50 2.00
N THR A 128 -5.66 0.49 1.53
CA THR A 128 -5.84 0.79 0.11
C THR A 128 -4.53 1.08 -0.60
N ALA A 129 -3.56 1.69 0.10
CA ALA A 129 -2.23 2.00 -0.45
C ALA A 129 -1.46 0.76 -0.93
N SER A 130 -1.71 -0.44 -0.35
CA SER A 130 -1.11 -1.68 -0.84
C SER A 130 -1.59 -2.07 -2.24
N LEU A 131 -2.84 -1.76 -2.54
CA LEU A 131 -3.42 -1.96 -3.88
C LEU A 131 -2.87 -0.93 -4.87
N GLU A 132 -2.74 0.33 -4.48
CA GLU A 132 -2.11 1.36 -5.30
C GLU A 132 -0.67 0.99 -5.67
N ALA A 133 0.11 0.51 -4.70
CA ALA A 133 1.49 0.07 -4.93
C ALA A 133 1.57 -1.12 -5.89
N ALA A 134 0.69 -2.10 -5.74
CA ALA A 134 0.64 -3.24 -6.64
C ALA A 134 0.25 -2.83 -8.07
N LEU A 135 -0.70 -1.91 -8.22
CA LEU A 135 -1.15 -1.39 -9.52
C LEU A 135 -0.09 -0.54 -10.23
N LEU A 136 0.77 0.14 -9.46
CA LEU A 136 1.89 0.94 -9.96
C LEU A 136 3.22 0.14 -10.02
N ASN A 137 3.15 -1.16 -9.81
CA ASN A 137 4.30 -2.08 -9.83
C ASN A 137 5.43 -1.69 -8.86
N ALA A 138 5.05 -1.15 -7.70
CA ALA A 138 5.95 -0.73 -6.63
C ALA A 138 6.29 -1.86 -5.63
N GLY A 139 6.16 -3.12 -5.99
CA GLY A 139 6.56 -4.31 -5.25
C GLY A 139 6.31 -4.24 -3.74
N PRO A 140 5.05 -4.22 -3.25
CA PRO A 140 4.76 -3.99 -1.84
C PRO A 140 5.10 -5.18 -0.95
N VAL A 141 5.84 -4.94 0.13
CA VAL A 141 5.84 -5.77 1.34
C VAL A 141 4.77 -5.22 2.26
N ILE A 142 3.70 -5.98 2.46
CA ILE A 142 2.52 -5.56 3.22
C ILE A 142 2.72 -5.89 4.70
N CYS A 143 2.72 -4.87 5.52
CA CYS A 143 3.00 -4.97 6.94
C CYS A 143 1.78 -4.60 7.78
N TYR A 144 1.58 -5.28 8.90
CA TYR A 144 0.56 -4.88 9.85
C TYR A 144 0.93 -5.26 11.27
N LYS A 145 0.88 -4.29 12.16
CA LYS A 145 1.13 -4.47 13.58
C LYS A 145 0.15 -3.62 14.39
N THR A 146 -0.53 -4.25 15.30
CA THR A 146 -1.48 -3.59 16.20
C THR A 146 -1.48 -4.28 17.56
N ASN A 147 -2.20 -3.72 18.52
CA ASN A 147 -2.38 -4.36 19.82
C ASN A 147 -2.88 -5.81 19.64
N PRO A 148 -2.27 -6.81 20.31
CA PRO A 148 -2.64 -8.23 20.18
C PRO A 148 -4.13 -8.51 20.40
N ILE A 149 -4.79 -7.78 21.29
CA ILE A 149 -6.23 -7.93 21.57
C ILE A 149 -7.04 -7.53 20.33
N ASN A 150 -6.74 -6.38 19.73
CA ASN A 150 -7.43 -5.91 18.54
C ASN A 150 -7.20 -6.86 17.36
N PHE A 151 -5.98 -7.38 17.20
CA PHE A 151 -5.67 -8.34 16.15
C PHE A 151 -6.43 -9.64 16.31
N SER A 152 -6.51 -10.19 17.53
CA SER A 152 -7.25 -11.42 17.80
C SER A 152 -8.75 -11.28 17.49
N ILE A 153 -9.35 -10.12 17.80
CA ILE A 153 -10.75 -9.84 17.47
C ILE A 153 -10.93 -9.73 15.94
N ILE A 154 -10.08 -8.97 15.26
CA ILE A 154 -10.17 -8.77 13.81
C ILE A 154 -9.94 -10.10 13.08
N SER A 155 -8.92 -10.87 13.42
CA SER A 155 -8.62 -12.15 12.77
C SER A 155 -9.68 -13.21 12.99
N SER A 156 -10.32 -13.23 14.18
CA SER A 156 -11.41 -14.16 14.47
C SER A 156 -12.71 -13.80 13.74
N MET A 157 -12.96 -12.51 13.50
CA MET A 157 -14.17 -12.04 12.83
C MET A 157 -14.06 -12.14 11.30
N LEU A 158 -12.88 -11.94 10.72
CA LEU A 158 -12.75 -11.79 9.28
C LEU A 158 -12.55 -13.12 8.53
N LYS A 159 -12.14 -14.22 9.14
CA LYS A 159 -11.87 -15.51 8.44
C LYS A 159 -11.27 -15.34 7.02
N VAL A 160 -10.50 -14.28 6.82
CA VAL A 160 -9.86 -13.96 5.53
C VAL A 160 -8.48 -14.58 5.49
N GLU A 161 -8.12 -15.13 4.36
CA GLU A 161 -6.82 -15.76 4.14
C GLU A 161 -5.70 -14.72 4.05
N PHE A 162 -6.01 -13.53 3.51
CA PHE A 162 -5.08 -12.41 3.31
C PHE A 162 -5.63 -11.13 3.90
N ILE A 163 -4.75 -10.21 4.34
CA ILE A 163 -5.15 -8.87 4.79
C ILE A 163 -4.82 -7.77 3.77
N GLY A 164 -3.94 -8.03 2.84
CA GLY A 164 -3.60 -7.13 1.75
C GLY A 164 -4.63 -7.19 0.62
N LEU A 165 -5.16 -6.04 0.23
CA LEU A 165 -6.14 -5.96 -0.85
C LEU A 165 -5.69 -6.60 -2.17
N PRO A 166 -4.43 -6.44 -2.63
CA PRO A 166 -3.99 -7.11 -3.85
C PRO A 166 -4.04 -8.64 -3.74
N ASN A 167 -3.64 -9.23 -2.62
CA ASN A 167 -3.69 -10.68 -2.41
C ASN A 167 -5.14 -11.18 -2.33
N LEU A 168 -6.03 -10.45 -1.66
CA LEU A 168 -7.47 -10.74 -1.61
C LEU A 168 -8.10 -10.74 -3.00
N LEU A 169 -7.77 -9.76 -3.85
CA LEU A 169 -8.29 -9.66 -5.21
C LEU A 169 -7.75 -10.77 -6.11
N LEU A 170 -6.47 -11.08 -5.99
CA LEU A 170 -5.81 -12.15 -6.77
C LEU A 170 -6.08 -13.55 -6.21
N LYS A 171 -6.64 -13.66 -4.99
CA LYS A 171 -6.90 -14.93 -4.26
C LYS A 171 -5.63 -15.79 -4.13
N LYS A 172 -4.49 -15.16 -3.98
CA LYS A 172 -3.18 -15.80 -3.74
C LYS A 172 -2.25 -14.83 -3.03
N GLU A 173 -1.22 -15.37 -2.34
CA GLU A 173 -0.14 -14.56 -1.78
C GLU A 173 0.81 -14.11 -2.90
N ALA A 174 0.41 -13.10 -3.66
CA ALA A 174 1.21 -12.48 -4.72
C ALA A 174 2.26 -11.52 -4.15
N TYR A 175 1.97 -10.93 -3.01
CA TYR A 175 2.81 -9.99 -2.29
C TYR A 175 2.97 -10.43 -0.83
N PRO A 176 4.19 -10.39 -0.27
CA PRO A 176 4.44 -10.85 1.10
C PRO A 176 3.65 -10.07 2.15
N GLU A 177 3.08 -10.78 3.12
CA GLU A 177 2.37 -10.20 4.27
C GLU A 177 3.10 -10.51 5.58
N LEU A 178 3.61 -9.48 6.23
CA LEU A 178 4.33 -9.58 7.50
C LEU A 178 3.47 -9.04 8.63
N LEU A 179 2.90 -9.95 9.44
CA LEU A 179 1.91 -9.64 10.44
C LEU A 179 2.45 -9.79 11.85
N GLN A 180 2.11 -8.85 12.74
CA GLN A 180 2.37 -8.90 14.18
C GLN A 180 3.84 -9.24 14.51
N ALA A 181 4.12 -10.40 15.09
CA ALA A 181 5.45 -10.83 15.48
C ALA A 181 6.40 -11.02 14.28
N LYS A 182 5.87 -11.33 13.09
CA LYS A 182 6.64 -11.42 11.85
C LYS A 182 6.96 -10.04 11.25
N CYS A 183 6.29 -8.98 11.67
CA CYS A 183 6.55 -7.63 11.19
C CYS A 183 7.77 -7.05 11.93
N THR A 184 8.98 -7.39 11.48
CA THR A 184 10.26 -6.91 12.02
C THR A 184 11.12 -6.30 10.92
N GLY A 185 12.00 -5.34 11.27
CA GLY A 185 12.89 -4.71 10.30
C GLY A 185 13.78 -5.70 9.56
N ASN A 186 14.30 -6.72 10.26
CA ASN A 186 15.10 -7.79 9.64
C ASN A 186 14.29 -8.59 8.62
N LEU A 187 13.08 -9.04 8.97
CA LEU A 187 12.28 -9.85 8.06
C LEU A 187 11.77 -9.05 6.86
N ILE A 188 11.45 -7.76 7.04
CA ILE A 188 11.15 -6.86 5.92
C ILE A 188 12.35 -6.77 4.97
N PHE A 189 13.57 -6.60 5.52
CA PHE A 189 14.79 -6.54 4.74
C PHE A 189 15.05 -7.85 3.97
N ASP A 190 14.95 -9.00 4.63
CA ASP A 190 15.19 -10.31 4.02
C ASP A 190 14.19 -10.58 2.88
N VAL A 191 12.90 -10.33 3.12
CA VAL A 191 11.83 -10.50 2.13
C VAL A 191 12.02 -9.54 0.96
N MET A 192 12.34 -8.28 1.23
CA MET A 192 12.57 -7.26 0.19
C MET A 192 13.69 -7.65 -0.78
N HIS A 193 14.68 -8.45 -0.34
CA HIS A 193 15.81 -8.88 -1.16
C HIS A 193 15.65 -10.28 -1.77
N SER A 194 14.90 -11.16 -1.11
CA SER A 194 14.73 -12.55 -1.55
C SER A 194 13.48 -12.77 -2.41
N HIS A 195 12.42 -11.96 -2.20
CA HIS A 195 11.18 -12.13 -2.94
C HIS A 195 11.29 -11.56 -4.36
N HIS A 196 10.80 -12.35 -5.34
CA HIS A 196 10.64 -11.88 -6.71
C HIS A 196 9.26 -11.26 -6.88
N PHE A 197 9.22 -9.94 -7.07
CA PHE A 197 7.96 -9.21 -7.28
C PHE A 197 7.57 -9.29 -8.76
N GLU A 198 6.54 -10.08 -9.04
CA GLU A 198 5.93 -10.16 -10.37
C GLU A 198 4.94 -8.99 -10.58
N ASP A 199 4.77 -8.59 -11.85
CA ASP A 199 3.80 -7.56 -12.22
C ASP A 199 2.41 -8.18 -12.40
N PHE A 200 1.55 -7.98 -11.40
CA PHE A 200 0.13 -8.36 -11.44
C PHE A 200 -0.80 -7.16 -11.71
N SER A 201 -0.27 -6.02 -12.14
CA SER A 201 -1.08 -4.79 -12.32
C SER A 201 -2.22 -4.98 -13.31
N HIS A 202 -1.99 -5.75 -14.38
CA HIS A 202 -3.02 -6.07 -15.37
C HIS A 202 -4.18 -6.88 -14.76
N ASP A 203 -3.86 -7.95 -14.03
CA ASP A 203 -4.87 -8.82 -13.40
C ASP A 203 -5.66 -8.06 -12.32
N LEU A 204 -4.97 -7.22 -11.55
CA LEU A 204 -5.60 -6.35 -10.56
C LEU A 204 -6.53 -5.33 -11.22
N LYS A 205 -6.11 -4.69 -12.31
CA LYS A 205 -6.98 -3.77 -13.08
C LYS A 205 -8.23 -4.48 -13.59
N LEU A 206 -8.11 -5.71 -14.09
CA LEU A 206 -9.26 -6.52 -14.50
C LEU A 206 -10.20 -6.84 -13.33
N ALA A 207 -9.64 -7.21 -12.16
CA ALA A 207 -10.43 -7.50 -10.96
C ALA A 207 -11.16 -6.26 -10.39
N LEU A 208 -10.66 -5.06 -10.69
CA LEU A 208 -11.25 -3.79 -10.28
C LEU A 208 -12.31 -3.24 -11.26
N LYS A 209 -12.36 -3.76 -12.48
CA LYS A 209 -13.38 -3.36 -13.44
C LYS A 209 -14.75 -3.83 -12.98
N GLY A 210 -15.74 -2.97 -13.12
CA GLY A 210 -17.15 -3.27 -12.87
C GLY A 210 -17.99 -2.94 -14.09
N ASP A 211 -19.28 -2.84 -13.89
CA ASP A 211 -20.25 -2.51 -14.94
C ASP A 211 -20.05 -1.10 -15.54
N GLY A 212 -19.29 -0.25 -14.86
CA GLY A 212 -19.08 1.14 -15.23
C GLY A 212 -20.23 2.07 -14.82
N PHE A 213 -19.98 3.37 -14.92
CA PHE A 213 -20.94 4.40 -14.47
C PHE A 213 -22.21 4.43 -15.31
N ALA A 214 -22.11 4.31 -16.63
CA ALA A 214 -23.27 4.40 -17.54
C ALA A 214 -24.24 3.23 -17.34
N GLU A 215 -23.73 2.00 -17.27
CA GLU A 215 -24.58 0.82 -17.05
C GLU A 215 -25.19 0.83 -15.64
N THR A 216 -24.41 1.21 -14.61
CA THR A 216 -24.93 1.31 -13.24
C THR A 216 -25.98 2.41 -13.11
N ALA A 217 -25.80 3.57 -13.75
CA ALA A 217 -26.80 4.63 -13.78
C ALA A 217 -28.10 4.15 -14.45
N SER A 218 -28.00 3.42 -15.56
CA SER A 218 -29.16 2.82 -16.23
C SER A 218 -29.90 1.82 -15.33
N LYS A 219 -29.16 0.97 -14.59
CA LYS A 219 -29.77 0.04 -13.61
C LYS A 219 -30.50 0.79 -12.50
N ILE A 220 -29.94 1.89 -11.98
CA ILE A 220 -30.57 2.70 -10.93
C ILE A 220 -31.84 3.38 -11.45
N LEU A 221 -31.81 3.95 -12.66
CA LEU A 221 -32.95 4.62 -13.26
C LEU A 221 -34.10 3.66 -13.60
N ASN A 222 -33.81 2.39 -13.87
CA ASN A 222 -34.78 1.35 -14.15
C ASN A 222 -35.33 0.64 -12.90
N LEU A 223 -34.90 1.03 -11.71
CA LEU A 223 -35.40 0.51 -10.43
C LEU A 223 -36.65 1.25 -9.90
N ASN A 224 -37.22 2.23 -10.67
CA ASN A 224 -38.41 2.99 -10.35
C ASN A 224 -39.66 2.44 -11.06
#